data_ca07d49de278070266bee078aacf0122
#
_entry.id   ca07d49de278070266bee078aacf0122
#
_cell.length_a   1.000
_cell.length_b   1.000
_cell.length_c   1.000
_cell.angle_alpha   90.00
_cell.angle_beta   90.00
_cell.angle_gamma   90.00
#
_symmetry.space_group_name_H-M   'P 1'
#
loop_
_entity.id
_entity.type
_entity.pdbx_description
1 polymer ?
#
loop_
_entity_poly.entity_id
_entity_poly.type
_entity_poly.pdbx_seq_one_letter_code
_entity_poly.pdbx_strand_id
1 'polypeptide(L)'
;MAAAFEHSFQNTENVEIIPGPFETIPEFDCMVSAANSFGLMDGGVDAAITAYFGPQLQERVQQNIISEYLGEQPVGTAFVIETGNSQHPWLVHAPTMRVPLIIDGTDAVYNATRAALLAIFQHNKSAGEDKKIKSVVFPAMGAGCGQVSPDSVARQMKLAWDGFINCATEINWQYASARQDAVFSTTAYCPSKALCPNARTYCKKSGNTCISPRHQVDDIYIGAHKHHVFLGPDYHDNHLNPEYLSGVKNDD
;
A
#
# COMPACT_ATOMS: atom_id res chain seq x y z
N MET A 1 -8.56 -4.85 11.27
CA MET A 1 -8.42 -4.15 9.96
C MET A 1 -9.76 -3.59 9.50
N ALA A 2 -10.84 -4.40 9.19
CA ALA A 2 -12.14 -3.93 8.70
C ALA A 2 -12.68 -2.74 9.48
N ALA A 3 -12.84 -2.86 10.77
CA ALA A 3 -13.38 -1.79 11.60
C ALA A 3 -12.59 -0.46 11.51
N ALA A 4 -11.26 -0.52 11.34
CA ALA A 4 -10.43 0.67 11.17
C ALA A 4 -10.71 1.37 9.82
N PHE A 5 -10.89 0.58 8.76
CA PHE A 5 -11.26 1.12 7.45
C PHE A 5 -12.69 1.63 7.41
N GLU A 6 -13.65 0.86 7.92
CA GLU A 6 -15.06 1.30 8.03
C GLU A 6 -15.15 2.63 8.79
N HIS A 7 -14.40 2.75 9.88
CA HIS A 7 -14.35 4.01 10.64
C HIS A 7 -13.70 5.15 9.84
N SER A 8 -12.56 4.89 9.19
CA SER A 8 -11.80 5.94 8.48
C SER A 8 -12.49 6.39 7.19
N PHE A 9 -13.17 5.46 6.48
CA PHE A 9 -13.86 5.71 5.23
C PHE A 9 -15.37 5.91 5.38
N GLN A 10 -15.85 6.05 6.62
CA GLN A 10 -17.27 6.34 6.88
C GLN A 10 -17.73 7.55 6.04
N ASN A 11 -18.84 7.39 5.34
CA ASN A 11 -19.41 8.42 4.45
C ASN A 11 -18.50 8.84 3.27
N THR A 12 -17.53 7.99 2.88
CA THR A 12 -16.73 8.25 1.69
C THR A 12 -17.45 7.65 0.48
N GLU A 13 -17.84 8.50 -0.45
CA GLU A 13 -18.49 8.05 -1.69
C GLU A 13 -17.52 7.26 -2.57
N ASN A 14 -18.06 6.30 -3.31
CA ASN A 14 -17.33 5.46 -4.27
C ASN A 14 -16.21 4.58 -3.65
N VAL A 15 -16.25 4.33 -2.36
CA VAL A 15 -15.35 3.41 -1.66
C VAL A 15 -16.17 2.32 -0.99
N GLU A 16 -15.80 1.08 -1.23
CA GLU A 16 -16.38 -0.10 -0.61
C GLU A 16 -15.28 -0.85 0.15
N ILE A 17 -15.59 -1.36 1.34
CA ILE A 17 -14.68 -2.15 2.15
C ILE A 17 -15.17 -3.60 2.10
N ILE A 18 -14.37 -4.45 1.45
CA ILE A 18 -14.72 -5.85 1.25
C ILE A 18 -13.74 -6.72 2.04
N PRO A 19 -14.19 -7.37 3.12
CA PRO A 19 -13.40 -8.39 3.80
C PRO A 19 -13.28 -9.65 2.94
N GLY A 20 -12.06 -10.15 2.74
CA GLY A 20 -11.85 -11.40 2.00
C GLY A 20 -10.71 -11.34 0.98
N PRO A 21 -10.38 -12.46 0.32
CA PRO A 21 -9.35 -12.53 -0.72
C PRO A 21 -9.79 -11.75 -1.97
N PHE A 22 -8.88 -10.99 -2.59
CA PHE A 22 -9.18 -10.17 -3.77
C PHE A 22 -9.67 -11.04 -4.95
N GLU A 23 -9.25 -12.29 -5.00
CA GLU A 23 -9.65 -13.28 -6.03
C GLU A 23 -11.16 -13.59 -6.01
N THR A 24 -11.83 -13.24 -4.93
CA THR A 24 -13.30 -13.38 -4.82
C THR A 24 -14.07 -12.20 -5.39
N ILE A 25 -13.39 -11.12 -5.75
CA ILE A 25 -13.99 -9.92 -6.31
C ILE A 25 -14.21 -10.15 -7.81
N PRO A 26 -15.47 -10.15 -8.28
CA PRO A 26 -15.78 -10.61 -9.64
C PRO A 26 -15.34 -9.63 -10.72
N GLU A 27 -15.35 -8.33 -10.43
CA GLU A 27 -15.10 -7.29 -11.43
C GLU A 27 -14.26 -6.16 -10.88
N PHE A 28 -13.07 -5.97 -11.46
CA PHE A 28 -12.22 -4.80 -11.25
C PHE A 28 -11.26 -4.64 -12.44
N ASP A 29 -10.88 -3.41 -12.75
CA ASP A 29 -9.95 -3.13 -13.86
C ASP A 29 -8.50 -3.27 -13.42
N CYS A 30 -8.20 -2.93 -12.17
CA CYS A 30 -6.83 -2.79 -11.69
C CYS A 30 -6.63 -3.30 -10.26
N MET A 31 -5.56 -4.08 -10.04
CA MET A 31 -5.06 -4.45 -8.71
C MET A 31 -3.86 -3.61 -8.35
N VAL A 32 -3.76 -3.16 -7.10
CA VAL A 32 -2.56 -2.50 -6.57
C VAL A 32 -1.72 -3.52 -5.81
N SER A 33 -0.44 -3.62 -6.14
CA SER A 33 0.56 -4.38 -5.41
C SER A 33 1.19 -3.50 -4.32
N ALA A 34 1.13 -3.94 -3.07
CA ALA A 34 1.84 -3.34 -1.93
C ALA A 34 3.31 -3.80 -1.93
N ALA A 35 4.04 -3.41 -2.93
CA ALA A 35 5.27 -3.97 -3.44
C ALA A 35 6.53 -3.65 -2.63
N ASN A 36 7.65 -4.24 -3.09
CA ASN A 36 9.01 -3.83 -2.77
C ASN A 36 9.69 -3.18 -3.98
N SER A 37 10.82 -2.50 -3.77
CA SER A 37 11.52 -1.73 -4.81
C SER A 37 12.09 -2.56 -5.98
N PHE A 38 12.13 -3.88 -5.86
CA PHE A 38 12.75 -4.77 -6.85
C PHE A 38 11.76 -5.64 -7.62
N GLY A 39 10.46 -5.51 -7.32
CA GLY A 39 9.43 -6.30 -7.98
C GLY A 39 9.55 -7.81 -7.71
N LEU A 40 10.05 -8.19 -6.54
CA LEU A 40 10.04 -9.58 -6.06
C LEU A 40 8.65 -9.89 -5.52
N MET A 41 7.90 -10.73 -6.24
CA MET A 41 6.48 -10.99 -5.98
C MET A 41 6.27 -12.40 -5.41
N ASP A 42 7.11 -12.80 -4.47
CA ASP A 42 7.18 -14.14 -3.88
C ASP A 42 6.65 -14.22 -2.44
N GLY A 43 6.20 -13.09 -1.86
CA GLY A 43 5.67 -13.02 -0.50
C GLY A 43 4.44 -12.13 -0.35
N GLY A 44 3.69 -12.32 0.75
CA GLY A 44 2.53 -11.50 1.08
C GLY A 44 1.46 -11.46 -0.02
N VAL A 45 0.86 -10.31 -0.22
CA VAL A 45 -0.15 -10.08 -1.27
C VAL A 45 0.43 -10.29 -2.67
N ASP A 46 1.71 -10.03 -2.87
CA ASP A 46 2.37 -10.21 -4.18
C ASP A 46 2.45 -11.67 -4.59
N ALA A 47 2.63 -12.60 -3.64
CA ALA A 47 2.55 -14.02 -3.93
C ALA A 47 1.14 -14.44 -4.40
N ALA A 48 0.09 -13.91 -3.76
CA ALA A 48 -1.29 -14.15 -4.20
C ALA A 48 -1.57 -13.54 -5.59
N ILE A 49 -1.07 -12.34 -5.85
CA ILE A 49 -1.15 -11.67 -7.17
C ILE A 49 -0.44 -12.52 -8.23
N THR A 50 0.77 -13.01 -7.93
CA THR A 50 1.53 -13.88 -8.85
C THR A 50 0.82 -15.23 -9.09
N ALA A 51 0.24 -15.82 -8.04
CA ALA A 51 -0.54 -17.04 -8.16
C ALA A 51 -1.79 -16.85 -9.04
N TYR A 52 -2.45 -15.69 -8.94
CA TYR A 52 -3.67 -15.38 -9.68
C TYR A 52 -3.40 -15.01 -11.15
N PHE A 53 -2.44 -14.13 -11.41
CA PHE A 53 -2.14 -13.62 -12.75
C PHE A 53 -1.04 -14.39 -13.49
N GLY A 54 -0.32 -15.25 -12.79
CA GLY A 54 0.80 -16.03 -13.33
C GLY A 54 2.18 -15.38 -13.15
N PRO A 55 3.24 -16.20 -13.17
CA PRO A 55 4.62 -15.74 -12.86
C PRO A 55 5.16 -14.73 -13.90
N GLN A 56 4.63 -14.71 -15.12
CA GLN A 56 5.04 -13.76 -16.17
C GLN A 56 4.75 -12.30 -15.77
N LEU A 57 3.85 -12.08 -14.80
CA LEU A 57 3.59 -10.73 -14.30
C LEU A 57 4.81 -10.15 -13.56
N GLN A 58 5.45 -10.95 -12.71
CA GLN A 58 6.70 -10.55 -12.04
C GLN A 58 7.78 -10.19 -13.06
N GLU A 59 7.97 -10.98 -14.10
CA GLU A 59 8.95 -10.70 -15.15
C GLU A 59 8.70 -9.34 -15.82
N ARG A 60 7.45 -9.03 -16.16
CA ARG A 60 7.09 -7.71 -16.73
C ARG A 60 7.35 -6.57 -15.76
N VAL A 61 6.98 -6.73 -14.48
CA VAL A 61 7.25 -5.75 -13.43
C VAL A 61 8.76 -5.49 -13.33
N GLN A 62 9.57 -6.54 -13.27
CA GLN A 62 11.02 -6.43 -13.16
C GLN A 62 11.66 -5.81 -14.41
N GLN A 63 11.18 -6.15 -15.61
CA GLN A 63 11.64 -5.51 -16.84
C GLN A 63 11.36 -4.00 -16.84
N ASN A 64 10.18 -3.58 -16.38
CA ASN A 64 9.87 -2.16 -16.23
C ASN A 64 10.78 -1.49 -15.20
N ILE A 65 11.05 -2.14 -14.07
CA ILE A 65 11.97 -1.59 -13.05
C ILE A 65 13.40 -1.45 -13.61
N ILE A 66 13.86 -2.42 -14.38
CA ILE A 66 15.19 -2.36 -15.01
C ILE A 66 15.25 -1.21 -16.01
N SER A 67 14.26 -1.08 -16.89
CA SER A 67 14.28 -0.08 -17.98
C SER A 67 14.06 1.35 -17.50
N GLU A 68 13.06 1.56 -16.61
CA GLU A 68 12.62 2.90 -16.23
C GLU A 68 13.24 3.40 -14.92
N TYR A 69 13.70 2.49 -14.07
CA TYR A 69 14.22 2.80 -12.73
C TYR A 69 15.64 2.27 -12.50
N LEU A 70 16.33 1.79 -13.56
CA LEU A 70 17.72 1.32 -13.49
C LEU A 70 17.93 0.20 -12.44
N GLY A 71 16.91 -0.62 -12.21
CA GLY A 71 16.97 -1.78 -11.33
C GLY A 71 16.43 -1.58 -9.91
N GLU A 72 16.09 -0.36 -9.50
CA GLU A 72 15.48 -0.09 -8.19
C GLU A 72 14.41 0.99 -8.29
N GLN A 73 13.15 0.62 -8.07
CA GLN A 73 12.04 1.58 -8.02
C GLN A 73 11.99 2.30 -6.66
N PRO A 74 12.05 3.64 -6.61
CA PRO A 74 11.96 4.37 -5.35
C PRO A 74 10.60 4.16 -4.65
N VAL A 75 10.62 3.98 -3.32
CA VAL A 75 9.41 4.02 -2.49
C VAL A 75 8.71 5.38 -2.67
N GLY A 76 7.38 5.37 -2.79
CA GLY A 76 6.60 6.57 -3.07
C GLY A 76 6.45 6.90 -4.56
N THR A 77 6.88 6.00 -5.45
CA THR A 77 6.56 6.00 -6.88
C THR A 77 5.65 4.83 -7.23
N ALA A 78 4.99 4.88 -8.39
CA ALA A 78 4.19 3.77 -8.90
C ALA A 78 4.13 3.82 -10.43
N PHE A 79 3.87 2.68 -11.05
CA PHE A 79 3.57 2.57 -12.48
C PHE A 79 2.43 1.57 -12.72
N VAL A 80 1.75 1.76 -13.84
CA VAL A 80 0.69 0.85 -14.33
C VAL A 80 1.30 -0.12 -15.34
N ILE A 81 0.95 -1.40 -15.26
CA ILE A 81 1.41 -2.42 -16.19
C ILE A 81 0.28 -3.41 -16.52
N GLU A 82 0.30 -3.99 -17.74
CA GLU A 82 -0.68 -5.00 -18.13
C GLU A 82 -0.43 -6.32 -17.41
N THR A 83 -1.51 -6.89 -16.81
CA THR A 83 -1.46 -8.22 -16.20
C THR A 83 -1.41 -9.36 -17.22
N GLY A 84 -1.95 -9.12 -18.40
CA GLY A 84 -2.22 -10.14 -19.42
C GLY A 84 -3.56 -10.87 -19.22
N ASN A 85 -4.33 -10.50 -18.19
CA ASN A 85 -5.67 -11.01 -17.94
C ASN A 85 -6.70 -10.03 -18.53
N SER A 86 -7.64 -10.52 -19.35
CA SER A 86 -8.63 -9.66 -20.00
C SER A 86 -9.74 -9.15 -19.08
N GLN A 87 -10.00 -9.83 -17.97
CA GLN A 87 -11.00 -9.40 -16.98
C GLN A 87 -10.44 -8.37 -16.02
N HIS A 88 -9.14 -8.48 -15.69
CA HIS A 88 -8.43 -7.60 -14.76
C HIS A 88 -7.14 -7.12 -15.41
N PRO A 89 -7.23 -6.22 -16.40
CA PRO A 89 -6.14 -5.94 -17.34
C PRO A 89 -4.92 -5.24 -16.72
N TRP A 90 -5.07 -4.60 -15.57
CA TRP A 90 -4.05 -3.71 -15.05
C TRP A 90 -3.54 -4.08 -13.65
N LEU A 91 -2.25 -3.89 -13.42
CA LEU A 91 -1.62 -3.87 -12.11
C LEU A 91 -0.96 -2.50 -11.90
N VAL A 92 -1.09 -1.95 -10.71
CA VAL A 92 -0.23 -0.86 -10.24
C VAL A 92 0.82 -1.43 -9.30
N HIS A 93 2.09 -1.28 -9.65
CA HIS A 93 3.20 -1.64 -8.77
C HIS A 93 3.60 -0.42 -7.94
N ALA A 94 3.39 -0.48 -6.61
CA ALA A 94 3.58 0.64 -5.69
C ALA A 94 4.38 0.21 -4.44
N PRO A 95 5.72 0.32 -4.46
CA PRO A 95 6.57 -0.06 -3.34
C PRO A 95 6.24 0.70 -2.06
N THR A 96 5.96 -0.04 -0.98
CA THR A 96 5.84 0.48 0.38
C THR A 96 7.17 0.46 1.12
N MET A 97 8.11 -0.35 0.66
CA MET A 97 9.42 -0.58 1.27
C MET A 97 10.45 -0.98 0.21
N ARG A 98 11.73 -0.83 0.51
CA ARG A 98 12.81 -1.26 -0.41
C ARG A 98 12.88 -2.78 -0.47
N VAL A 99 12.99 -3.43 0.68
CA VAL A 99 12.92 -4.88 0.91
C VAL A 99 11.99 -5.13 2.09
N PRO A 100 11.54 -6.36 2.35
CA PRO A 100 10.70 -6.65 3.51
C PRO A 100 11.30 -6.11 4.81
N LEU A 101 10.65 -5.11 5.41
CA LEU A 101 11.08 -4.47 6.67
C LEU A 101 9.89 -3.78 7.36
N ILE A 102 10.03 -3.53 8.66
CA ILE A 102 9.04 -2.80 9.46
C ILE A 102 9.06 -1.32 9.06
N ILE A 103 7.89 -0.80 8.67
CA ILE A 103 7.69 0.60 8.27
C ILE A 103 6.68 1.33 9.18
N ASP A 104 6.29 0.71 10.29
CA ASP A 104 5.40 1.38 11.26
C ASP A 104 6.02 2.70 11.76
N GLY A 105 5.18 3.70 11.98
CA GLY A 105 5.63 5.04 12.35
C GLY A 105 6.15 5.90 11.18
N THR A 106 6.16 5.38 9.96
CA THR A 106 6.52 6.14 8.75
C THR A 106 5.28 6.58 7.96
N ASP A 107 5.48 7.39 6.93
CA ASP A 107 4.45 7.81 5.96
C ASP A 107 4.47 6.97 4.67
N ALA A 108 5.12 5.81 4.69
CA ALA A 108 5.30 4.97 3.51
C ALA A 108 3.96 4.50 2.91
N VAL A 109 2.98 4.16 3.75
CA VAL A 109 1.63 3.77 3.30
C VAL A 109 0.94 4.93 2.57
N TYR A 110 1.01 6.15 3.14
CA TYR A 110 0.48 7.35 2.49
C TYR A 110 1.15 7.58 1.13
N ASN A 111 2.48 7.55 1.07
CA ASN A 111 3.24 7.82 -0.14
C ASN A 111 2.96 6.78 -1.23
N ALA A 112 2.94 5.48 -0.90
CA ALA A 112 2.64 4.41 -1.86
C ALA A 112 1.18 4.48 -2.37
N THR A 113 0.21 4.72 -1.48
CA THR A 113 -1.20 4.88 -1.88
C THR A 113 -1.38 6.08 -2.79
N ARG A 114 -0.77 7.22 -2.44
CA ARG A 114 -0.83 8.41 -3.26
C ARG A 114 -0.17 8.21 -4.63
N ALA A 115 0.98 7.54 -4.67
CA ALA A 115 1.69 7.22 -5.91
C ALA A 115 0.82 6.33 -6.81
N ALA A 116 0.17 5.30 -6.25
CA ALA A 116 -0.73 4.43 -7.00
C ALA A 116 -1.90 5.21 -7.64
N LEU A 117 -2.58 6.05 -6.86
CA LEU A 117 -3.67 6.90 -7.35
C LEU A 117 -3.20 7.86 -8.46
N LEU A 118 -2.01 8.45 -8.32
CA LEU A 118 -1.43 9.32 -9.34
C LEU A 118 -1.05 8.56 -10.61
N ALA A 119 -0.50 7.34 -10.49
CA ALA A 119 -0.17 6.51 -11.64
C ALA A 119 -1.43 6.16 -12.47
N ILE A 120 -2.52 5.80 -11.78
CA ILE A 120 -3.83 5.55 -12.42
C ILE A 120 -4.35 6.82 -13.11
N PHE A 121 -4.28 7.96 -12.43
CA PHE A 121 -4.71 9.24 -13.01
C PHE A 121 -3.90 9.58 -14.28
N GLN A 122 -2.58 9.40 -14.26
CA GLN A 122 -1.74 9.66 -15.43
C GLN A 122 -2.03 8.66 -16.55
N HIS A 123 -2.22 7.38 -16.23
CA HIS A 123 -2.64 6.36 -17.20
C HIS A 123 -3.95 6.77 -17.89
N ASN A 124 -4.96 7.12 -17.13
CA ASN A 124 -6.28 7.48 -17.63
C ASN A 124 -6.29 8.77 -18.48
N LYS A 125 -5.30 9.66 -18.29
CA LYS A 125 -5.15 10.86 -19.12
C LYS A 125 -4.69 10.53 -20.54
N SER A 126 -3.91 9.49 -20.72
CA SER A 126 -3.32 9.11 -22.01
C SER A 126 -3.99 7.90 -22.65
N ALA A 127 -4.72 7.09 -21.89
CA ALA A 127 -5.38 5.89 -22.36
C ALA A 127 -6.64 6.20 -23.20
N GLY A 128 -6.90 5.36 -24.21
CA GLY A 128 -8.21 5.32 -24.88
C GLY A 128 -9.33 4.91 -23.93
N GLU A 129 -10.57 5.24 -24.25
CA GLU A 129 -11.73 4.99 -23.37
C GLU A 129 -11.88 3.52 -22.95
N ASP A 130 -11.53 2.59 -23.84
CA ASP A 130 -11.56 1.15 -23.64
C ASP A 130 -10.45 0.63 -22.71
N LYS A 131 -9.41 1.43 -22.49
CA LYS A 131 -8.25 1.10 -21.64
C LYS A 131 -8.19 1.87 -20.31
N LYS A 132 -9.19 2.70 -20.04
CA LYS A 132 -9.25 3.45 -18.78
C LYS A 132 -9.53 2.53 -17.60
N ILE A 133 -8.83 2.77 -16.51
CA ILE A 133 -9.04 2.14 -15.21
C ILE A 133 -10.19 2.86 -14.52
N LYS A 134 -11.31 2.18 -14.30
CA LYS A 134 -12.52 2.72 -13.66
C LYS A 134 -12.72 2.15 -12.27
N SER A 135 -12.19 0.94 -12.01
CA SER A 135 -12.28 0.26 -10.72
C SER A 135 -10.90 -0.25 -10.29
N VAL A 136 -10.59 -0.06 -9.01
CA VAL A 136 -9.25 -0.36 -8.47
C VAL A 136 -9.36 -1.08 -7.13
N VAL A 137 -8.60 -2.16 -7.00
CA VAL A 137 -8.47 -2.94 -5.78
C VAL A 137 -7.16 -2.55 -5.08
N PHE A 138 -7.24 -2.13 -3.81
CA PHE A 138 -6.07 -1.87 -2.97
C PHE A 138 -5.98 -2.90 -1.84
N PRO A 139 -4.83 -3.48 -1.58
CA PRO A 139 -4.58 -4.21 -0.33
C PRO A 139 -4.41 -3.24 0.85
N ALA A 140 -4.43 -3.75 2.08
CA ALA A 140 -4.03 -2.98 3.26
C ALA A 140 -2.52 -2.68 3.21
N MET A 141 -2.16 -1.57 2.56
CA MET A 141 -0.79 -1.19 2.24
C MET A 141 0.10 -1.17 3.49
N GLY A 142 1.15 -2.02 3.52
CA GLY A 142 2.13 -2.05 4.61
C GLY A 142 1.67 -2.72 5.91
N ALA A 143 0.48 -3.35 5.94
CA ALA A 143 -0.03 -3.99 7.14
C ALA A 143 0.70 -5.31 7.51
N GLY A 144 1.19 -6.07 6.52
CA GLY A 144 1.90 -7.34 6.73
C GLY A 144 3.34 -7.19 7.20
N CYS A 145 4.30 -7.41 6.31
CA CYS A 145 5.73 -7.26 6.62
C CYS A 145 6.04 -5.88 7.21
N GLY A 146 5.33 -4.85 6.76
CA GLY A 146 5.48 -3.48 7.24
C GLY A 146 5.04 -3.27 8.69
N GLN A 147 4.22 -4.15 9.25
CA GLN A 147 3.68 -4.12 10.62
C GLN A 147 3.00 -2.78 10.99
N VAL A 148 2.50 -2.05 10.01
CA VAL A 148 1.76 -0.80 10.28
C VAL A 148 0.42 -1.13 10.92
N SER A 149 0.08 -0.41 11.99
CA SER A 149 -1.16 -0.66 12.72
C SER A 149 -2.39 -0.42 11.83
N PRO A 150 -3.50 -1.18 12.02
CA PRO A 150 -4.71 -1.03 11.23
C PRO A 150 -5.24 0.40 11.14
N ASP A 151 -5.22 1.13 12.25
CA ASP A 151 -5.67 2.53 12.30
C ASP A 151 -4.74 3.47 11.52
N SER A 152 -3.42 3.22 11.55
CA SER A 152 -2.45 4.02 10.79
C SER A 152 -2.57 3.73 9.30
N VAL A 153 -2.71 2.46 8.91
CA VAL A 153 -2.95 2.08 7.51
C VAL A 153 -4.20 2.78 6.98
N ALA A 154 -5.34 2.60 7.66
CA ALA A 154 -6.61 3.17 7.23
C ALA A 154 -6.57 4.71 7.13
N ARG A 155 -5.96 5.39 8.11
CA ARG A 155 -5.82 6.86 8.10
C ARG A 155 -4.88 7.35 7.01
N GLN A 156 -3.74 6.69 6.78
CA GLN A 156 -2.79 7.07 5.74
C GLN A 156 -3.42 6.91 4.36
N MET A 157 -4.09 5.78 4.10
CA MET A 157 -4.77 5.53 2.84
C MET A 157 -5.93 6.50 2.62
N LYS A 158 -6.73 6.78 3.66
CA LYS A 158 -7.80 7.78 3.60
C LYS A 158 -7.26 9.18 3.28
N LEU A 159 -6.16 9.58 3.92
CA LEU A 159 -5.54 10.89 3.65
C LEU A 159 -5.02 11.00 2.21
N ALA A 160 -4.47 9.91 1.66
CA ALA A 160 -4.04 9.85 0.28
C ALA A 160 -5.24 9.98 -0.69
N TRP A 161 -6.33 9.26 -0.39
CA TRP A 161 -7.60 9.33 -1.14
C TRP A 161 -8.20 10.73 -1.10
N ASP A 162 -8.34 11.32 0.09
CA ASP A 162 -8.90 12.67 0.23
C ASP A 162 -8.11 13.72 -0.55
N GLY A 163 -6.78 13.60 -0.52
CA GLY A 163 -5.93 14.51 -1.30
C GLY A 163 -5.92 14.23 -2.80
N PHE A 164 -6.41 13.08 -3.24
CA PHE A 164 -6.62 12.77 -4.64
C PHE A 164 -7.96 13.33 -5.15
N ILE A 165 -9.03 13.14 -4.38
CA ILE A 165 -10.36 13.64 -4.75
C ILE A 165 -10.44 15.17 -4.60
N ASN A 166 -9.87 15.71 -3.52
CA ASN A 166 -9.88 17.14 -3.23
C ASN A 166 -8.51 17.75 -3.58
N CYS A 167 -8.21 17.84 -4.88
CA CYS A 167 -6.94 18.40 -5.33
C CYS A 167 -6.82 19.89 -4.97
N ALA A 168 -5.59 20.34 -4.70
CA ALA A 168 -5.31 21.74 -4.42
C ALA A 168 -5.61 22.61 -5.65
N THR A 169 -6.26 23.74 -5.42
CA THR A 169 -6.45 24.82 -6.42
C THR A 169 -5.33 25.86 -6.33
N GLU A 170 -4.65 25.93 -5.17
CA GLU A 170 -3.52 26.82 -4.93
C GLU A 170 -2.50 26.10 -4.06
N ILE A 171 -1.20 26.34 -4.32
CA ILE A 171 -0.09 25.80 -3.53
C ILE A 171 0.68 26.97 -2.92
N ASN A 172 0.70 27.00 -1.58
CA ASN A 172 1.46 27.95 -0.78
C ASN A 172 2.01 27.26 0.49
N TRP A 173 2.81 27.97 1.28
CA TRP A 173 3.41 27.40 2.50
C TRP A 173 2.37 26.97 3.54
N GLN A 174 1.24 27.66 3.63
CA GLN A 174 0.16 27.27 4.55
C GLN A 174 -0.43 25.91 4.17
N TYR A 175 -0.71 25.72 2.88
CA TYR A 175 -1.17 24.42 2.35
C TYR A 175 -0.13 23.32 2.58
N ALA A 176 1.14 23.59 2.26
CA ALA A 176 2.22 22.62 2.41
C ALA A 176 2.41 22.18 3.87
N SER A 177 2.40 23.15 4.81
CA SER A 177 2.51 22.86 6.24
C SER A 177 1.32 22.05 6.76
N ALA A 178 0.10 22.42 6.37
CA ALA A 178 -1.10 21.69 6.77
C ALA A 178 -1.08 20.23 6.24
N ARG A 179 -0.59 20.01 5.02
CA ARG A 179 -0.40 18.64 4.48
C ARG A 179 0.63 17.85 5.27
N GLN A 180 1.77 18.46 5.60
CA GLN A 180 2.81 17.83 6.40
C GLN A 180 2.29 17.42 7.78
N ASP A 181 1.57 18.31 8.46
CA ASP A 181 0.97 18.04 9.77
C ASP A 181 -0.10 16.93 9.68
N ALA A 182 -0.91 16.93 8.63
CA ALA A 182 -1.89 15.87 8.39
C ALA A 182 -1.20 14.51 8.20
N VAL A 183 -0.14 14.42 7.39
CA VAL A 183 0.63 13.18 7.20
C VAL A 183 1.23 12.71 8.52
N PHE A 184 1.90 13.58 9.26
CA PHE A 184 2.47 13.24 10.56
C PHE A 184 1.43 12.74 11.57
N SER A 185 0.23 13.30 11.55
CA SER A 185 -0.85 12.86 12.45
C SER A 185 -1.28 11.41 12.21
N THR A 186 -1.02 10.87 11.02
CA THR A 186 -1.36 9.48 10.66
C THR A 186 -0.26 8.48 11.02
N THR A 187 0.99 8.91 11.16
CA THR A 187 2.14 8.04 11.42
C THR A 187 2.30 7.68 12.90
N ALA A 188 1.81 8.51 13.82
CA ALA A 188 1.97 8.32 15.25
C ALA A 188 0.73 7.63 15.85
N TYR A 189 0.68 6.30 15.85
CA TYR A 189 -0.26 5.57 16.68
C TYR A 189 0.39 5.16 18.00
N CYS A 190 0.08 5.91 19.06
CA CYS A 190 0.30 5.44 20.42
C CYS A 190 -1.08 5.21 21.07
N PRO A 191 -1.49 3.96 21.36
CA PRO A 191 -2.76 3.68 22.02
C PRO A 191 -2.87 4.37 23.39
N SER A 192 -1.74 4.77 23.96
CA SER A 192 -1.63 5.47 25.22
C SER A 192 -1.45 6.99 25.09
N LYS A 193 -2.01 7.63 24.05
CA LYS A 193 -1.98 9.11 23.93
C LYS A 193 -2.44 9.82 25.21
N ALA A 194 -3.30 9.18 26.00
CA ALA A 194 -3.69 9.66 27.34
C ALA A 194 -2.54 9.60 28.36
N LEU A 195 -1.51 8.78 28.11
CA LEU A 195 -0.38 8.56 29.02
C LEU A 195 0.95 9.13 28.50
N CYS A 196 1.02 9.53 27.23
CA CYS A 196 2.21 10.12 26.61
C CYS A 196 1.82 11.41 25.84
N PRO A 197 1.76 12.56 26.52
CA PRO A 197 1.42 13.85 25.89
C PRO A 197 2.42 14.29 24.81
N ASN A 198 3.62 13.72 24.79
CA ASN A 198 4.67 14.01 23.81
C ASN A 198 5.02 12.76 22.99
N ALA A 199 4.13 12.37 22.09
CA ALA A 199 4.29 11.22 21.19
C ALA A 199 5.48 11.36 20.20
N ARG A 200 6.23 12.46 20.23
CA ARG A 200 7.48 12.64 19.48
C ARG A 200 8.71 12.07 20.20
N THR A 201 8.55 11.56 21.40
CA THR A 201 9.64 10.97 22.18
C THR A 201 9.38 9.48 22.36
N TYR A 202 10.35 8.67 21.95
CA TYR A 202 10.55 7.29 22.34
C TYR A 202 9.96 7.03 23.72
N CYS A 203 9.06 6.05 23.86
CA CYS A 203 8.45 5.76 25.15
C CYS A 203 9.52 5.26 26.13
N LYS A 204 10.10 6.16 26.90
CA LYS A 204 11.17 5.87 27.87
C LYS A 204 10.73 4.97 29.04
N LYS A 205 9.42 4.72 29.21
CA LYS A 205 8.91 3.94 30.35
C LYS A 205 8.93 2.43 30.14
N SER A 206 8.97 1.92 28.90
CA SER A 206 8.91 0.48 28.67
C SER A 206 10.18 -0.12 28.09
N GLY A 207 11.13 0.71 27.60
CA GLY A 207 12.33 0.21 26.92
C GLY A 207 12.05 -0.56 25.62
N ASN A 208 10.78 -0.75 25.29
CA ASN A 208 10.32 -1.42 24.09
C ASN A 208 9.58 -0.43 23.19
N THR A 209 9.78 -0.52 21.90
CA THR A 209 8.82 -0.04 20.91
C THR A 209 7.44 -0.55 21.34
N CYS A 210 6.42 0.32 21.37
CA CYS A 210 5.05 -0.11 21.61
C CYS A 210 4.67 -1.07 20.48
N ILE A 211 4.90 -2.36 20.70
CA ILE A 211 4.43 -3.41 19.81
C ILE A 211 2.97 -3.61 20.19
N SER A 212 2.06 -3.18 19.32
CA SER A 212 0.66 -3.57 19.40
C SER A 212 0.57 -5.11 19.46
N PRO A 213 -0.29 -5.70 20.31
CA PRO A 213 -0.50 -7.13 20.26
C PRO A 213 -0.85 -7.52 18.83
N ARG A 214 -0.23 -8.59 18.35
CA ARG A 214 -0.49 -9.17 17.03
C ARG A 214 -1.98 -9.47 16.93
N HIS A 215 -2.73 -8.58 16.30
CA HIS A 215 -4.06 -8.92 15.84
C HIS A 215 -3.89 -9.75 14.58
N GLN A 216 -4.56 -10.89 14.54
CA GLN A 216 -4.80 -11.62 13.30
C GLN A 216 -5.37 -10.61 12.31
N VAL A 217 -4.67 -10.39 11.21
CA VAL A 217 -5.12 -9.49 10.16
C VAL A 217 -6.19 -10.25 9.41
N ASP A 218 -7.45 -9.90 9.65
CA ASP A 218 -8.54 -10.36 8.82
C ASP A 218 -8.39 -9.74 7.44
N ASP A 219 -8.60 -10.53 6.43
CA ASP A 219 -8.55 -10.14 5.04
C ASP A 219 -9.57 -9.02 4.75
N ILE A 220 -9.08 -7.86 4.31
CA ILE A 220 -9.94 -6.71 4.06
C ILE A 220 -9.58 -6.07 2.73
N TYR A 221 -10.61 -5.83 1.93
CA TYR A 221 -10.53 -5.13 0.67
C TYR A 221 -11.34 -3.84 0.74
N ILE A 222 -10.79 -2.73 0.29
CA ILE A 222 -11.50 -1.48 0.06
C ILE A 222 -11.79 -1.38 -1.42
N GLY A 223 -13.06 -1.25 -1.78
CA GLY A 223 -13.45 -1.10 -3.17
C GLY A 223 -14.17 0.22 -3.44
N ALA A 224 -13.95 0.83 -4.59
CA ALA A 224 -14.65 2.03 -5.03
C ALA A 224 -15.57 1.77 -6.24
N HIS A 225 -16.89 1.95 -6.16
CA HIS A 225 -17.86 1.75 -7.27
C HIS A 225 -17.96 2.95 -8.19
N LYS A 226 -17.97 2.66 -9.51
CA LYS A 226 -17.51 3.48 -10.63
C LYS A 226 -16.03 3.82 -10.53
N HIS A 227 -15.43 3.48 -9.36
CA HIS A 227 -14.01 3.39 -9.08
C HIS A 227 -13.87 2.57 -7.79
N HIS A 228 -14.01 1.22 -7.86
CA HIS A 228 -13.86 0.36 -6.69
C HIS A 228 -12.41 0.30 -6.24
N VAL A 229 -12.15 0.62 -4.99
CA VAL A 229 -10.86 0.44 -4.32
C VAL A 229 -11.03 -0.66 -3.28
N PHE A 230 -10.27 -1.74 -3.38
CA PHE A 230 -10.37 -2.92 -2.53
C PHE A 230 -9.06 -3.17 -1.76
N LEU A 231 -9.12 -3.61 -0.53
CA LEU A 231 -7.96 -3.92 0.33
C LEU A 231 -7.94 -5.38 0.76
N GLY A 232 -6.91 -6.10 0.41
CA GLY A 232 -6.76 -7.54 0.63
C GLY A 232 -5.85 -7.98 1.77
N PRO A 233 -5.79 -9.30 2.03
CA PRO A 233 -5.08 -9.83 3.16
C PRO A 233 -3.58 -9.65 3.03
N ASP A 234 -2.97 -9.42 4.18
CA ASP A 234 -1.59 -9.77 4.35
C ASP A 234 -1.50 -11.29 4.54
N TYR A 235 -0.93 -11.96 3.55
CA TYR A 235 -0.47 -13.31 3.76
C TYR A 235 0.64 -13.26 4.82
N HIS A 236 0.38 -13.81 5.98
CA HIS A 236 1.43 -14.06 6.97
C HIS A 236 2.39 -15.08 6.37
N ASP A 237 3.50 -14.58 5.86
CA ASP A 237 4.59 -15.44 5.43
C ASP A 237 5.26 -16.07 6.67
N ASN A 238 4.88 -17.32 6.97
CA ASN A 238 5.59 -18.13 7.94
C ASN A 238 6.92 -18.68 7.39
N HIS A 239 7.32 -18.26 6.21
CA HIS A 239 8.51 -18.72 5.51
C HIS A 239 9.50 -17.60 5.22
N LEU A 240 10.00 -16.93 6.26
CA LEU A 240 11.35 -16.38 6.18
C LEU A 240 12.29 -17.58 6.12
N ASN A 241 12.63 -18.01 4.91
CA ASN A 241 13.62 -19.06 4.70
C ASN A 241 14.96 -18.57 5.30
N PRO A 242 15.49 -19.22 6.37
CA PRO A 242 16.73 -18.82 7.00
C PRO A 242 17.96 -18.86 6.06
N GLU A 243 17.83 -19.51 4.91
CA GLU A 243 18.93 -19.65 3.94
C GLU A 243 19.27 -18.34 3.20
N TYR A 244 18.37 -17.35 3.17
CA TYR A 244 18.67 -16.05 2.53
C TYR A 244 19.57 -15.13 3.36
N LEU A 245 19.77 -15.42 4.64
CA LEU A 245 20.67 -14.64 5.50
C LEU A 245 22.11 -15.14 5.55
N SER A 246 22.42 -16.26 4.89
CA SER A 246 23.78 -16.88 4.93
C SER A 246 24.66 -16.57 3.71
N GLY A 247 24.22 -15.72 2.78
CA GLY A 247 24.87 -15.46 1.49
C GLY A 247 25.95 -14.39 1.46
N VAL A 248 26.31 -13.78 2.59
CA VAL A 248 27.48 -12.86 2.64
C VAL A 248 28.68 -13.67 3.14
N LYS A 249 29.38 -14.33 2.22
CA LYS A 249 30.75 -14.77 2.47
C LYS A 249 31.64 -13.54 2.31
N ASN A 250 32.29 -13.15 3.40
CA ASN A 250 33.47 -12.32 3.36
C ASN A 250 34.56 -13.19 2.74
N ASP A 251 34.97 -12.88 1.52
CA ASP A 251 36.25 -13.32 0.99
C ASP A 251 37.27 -12.22 1.31
N ASP A 252 38.29 -12.62 2.08
CA ASP A 252 39.51 -11.85 2.38
C ASP A 252 40.34 -11.54 1.13
#